data_1ed06a846ceb45e8841a35fc1cfbf6c7
#
_entry.id   1ed06a846ceb45e8841a35fc1cfbf6c7
#
_cell.length_a   1.000
_cell.length_b   1.000
_cell.length_c   1.000
_cell.angle_alpha   90.00
_cell.angle_beta   90.00
_cell.angle_gamma   90.00
#
_symmetry.space_group_name_H-M   'P 1'
#
loop_
_entity.id
_entity.type
_entity.pdbx_description
1 polymer ?
#
loop_
_entity_poly.entity_id
_entity_poly.type
_entity_poly.pdbx_seq_one_letter_code
_entity_poly.pdbx_strand_id
1 'polypeptide(L)'
;SEVDDEDRAHRHLSHLYEWYPGDGGRDDLHAAVAHTLDTRGDDSTGWSLAWKIALRARLGDAAAVSCLLRLATRAASPEGGHRGGLYPNLFASHPPYQIDGNFGLVSGVLEALVQSHRPGRIDLLPALPAEMGTGRVRGLIARPGIRLDLDWCDSEPVALTLEAVKPSTA
;
A
#
# COMPACT_ATOMS: atom_id res chain seq x y z
N SER A 1 10.06 22.82 16.75
CA SER A 1 9.70 23.67 15.62
C SER A 1 8.21 23.44 15.35
N GLU A 2 7.43 24.51 15.44
CA GLU A 2 6.04 24.49 15.00
C GLU A 2 6.05 24.23 13.49
N VAL A 3 5.54 23.08 13.08
CA VAL A 3 5.30 22.77 11.68
C VAL A 3 4.04 23.54 11.31
N ASP A 4 4.11 24.44 10.33
CA ASP A 4 2.97 25.19 9.82
C ASP A 4 1.83 24.23 9.42
N ASP A 5 0.56 24.65 9.64
CA ASP A 5 -0.61 23.82 9.33
C ASP A 5 -0.67 23.41 7.83
N GLU A 6 -0.12 24.23 6.93
CA GLU A 6 0.04 23.88 5.50
C GLU A 6 0.98 22.69 5.29
N ASP A 7 2.02 22.54 6.09
CA ASP A 7 2.95 21.41 6.03
C ASP A 7 2.33 20.12 6.58
N ARG A 8 1.39 20.21 7.52
CA ARG A 8 0.72 19.03 8.09
C ARG A 8 -0.09 18.24 7.07
N ALA A 9 -0.75 18.91 6.15
CA ALA A 9 -1.56 18.27 5.10
C ALA A 9 -0.78 18.02 3.79
N HIS A 10 0.54 18.22 3.78
CA HIS A 10 1.33 18.10 2.56
C HIS A 10 1.34 16.68 2.03
N ARG A 11 1.14 16.53 0.71
CA ARG A 11 1.01 15.23 0.04
C ARG A 11 2.30 14.39 -0.02
N HIS A 12 3.48 15.01 0.15
CA HIS A 12 4.75 14.29 0.09
C HIS A 12 5.10 13.59 1.41
N LEU A 13 5.56 12.35 1.28
CA LEU A 13 5.94 11.46 2.38
C LEU A 13 7.37 10.93 2.22
N SER A 14 8.22 11.65 1.49
CA SER A 14 9.59 11.21 1.12
C SER A 14 10.49 10.93 2.34
N HIS A 15 10.23 11.56 3.48
CA HIS A 15 10.93 11.27 4.75
C HIS A 15 10.59 9.87 5.32
N LEU A 16 9.54 9.21 4.82
CA LEU A 16 9.18 7.84 5.18
C LEU A 16 9.73 6.79 4.18
N TYR A 17 10.63 7.19 3.28
CA TYR A 17 11.21 6.31 2.24
C TYR A 17 11.86 5.05 2.81
N GLU A 18 12.55 5.16 3.95
CA GLU A 18 13.17 4.01 4.61
C GLU A 18 12.13 2.96 5.03
N TRP A 19 10.93 3.39 5.45
CA TRP A 19 9.84 2.49 5.80
C TRP A 19 9.21 1.84 4.56
N TYR A 20 8.92 2.64 3.53
CA TYR A 20 8.45 2.19 2.22
C TYR A 20 8.90 3.21 1.14
N PRO A 21 9.47 2.76 0.03
CA PRO A 21 9.72 1.38 -0.44
C PRO A 21 10.99 0.71 0.11
N GLY A 22 11.69 1.31 1.04
CA GLY A 22 12.82 0.72 1.74
C GLY A 22 12.48 -0.61 2.43
N ASP A 23 13.41 -1.17 3.16
CA ASP A 23 13.25 -2.48 3.82
C ASP A 23 12.59 -2.43 5.21
N GLY A 24 12.18 -1.23 5.65
CA GLY A 24 11.49 -1.03 6.94
C GLY A 24 12.41 -1.26 8.15
N GLY A 25 13.72 -1.10 7.98
CA GLY A 25 14.81 -1.60 8.78
C GLY A 25 14.83 -1.32 10.28
N ARG A 26 13.91 -0.50 10.83
CA ARG A 26 13.96 -0.10 12.24
C ARG A 26 12.58 -0.16 12.88
N ASP A 27 12.37 -1.19 13.70
CA ASP A 27 11.09 -1.37 14.44
C ASP A 27 10.81 -0.22 15.43
N ASP A 28 11.84 0.50 15.90
CA ASP A 28 11.69 1.67 16.77
C ASP A 28 11.05 2.88 16.07
N LEU A 29 11.01 2.89 14.73
CA LEU A 29 10.34 3.94 13.94
C LEU A 29 8.83 3.73 13.76
N HIS A 30 8.29 2.56 14.10
CA HIS A 30 6.89 2.21 13.88
C HIS A 30 5.93 3.27 14.41
N ALA A 31 6.08 3.68 15.68
CA ALA A 31 5.23 4.71 16.29
C ALA A 31 5.39 6.10 15.62
N ALA A 32 6.60 6.46 15.21
CA ALA A 32 6.87 7.73 14.54
C ALA A 32 6.26 7.78 13.14
N VAL A 33 6.32 6.65 12.38
CA VAL A 33 5.69 6.52 11.07
C VAL A 33 4.17 6.62 11.19
N ALA A 34 3.57 5.89 12.15
CA ALA A 34 2.14 5.94 12.41
C ALA A 34 1.69 7.37 12.76
N HIS A 35 2.37 8.02 13.72
CA HIS A 35 2.09 9.40 14.10
C HIS A 35 2.21 10.39 12.92
N THR A 36 3.21 10.22 12.07
CA THR A 36 3.37 11.05 10.88
C THR A 36 2.19 10.90 9.92
N LEU A 37 1.74 9.68 9.67
CA LEU A 37 0.59 9.41 8.81
C LEU A 37 -0.70 9.98 9.39
N ASP A 38 -0.92 9.85 10.71
CA ASP A 38 -2.06 10.43 11.41
C ASP A 38 -2.06 11.97 11.30
N THR A 39 -0.91 12.59 11.48
CA THR A 39 -0.74 14.05 11.35
C THR A 39 -1.00 14.54 9.93
N ARG A 40 -0.56 13.78 8.91
CA ARG A 40 -0.79 14.10 7.48
C ARG A 40 -2.23 13.88 7.03
N GLY A 41 -3.01 13.12 7.80
CA GLY A 41 -4.38 12.75 7.45
C GLY A 41 -4.47 11.80 6.25
N ASP A 42 -5.66 11.33 5.95
CA ASP A 42 -5.86 10.31 4.92
C ASP A 42 -6.04 10.89 3.51
N ASP A 43 -6.86 11.93 3.35
CA ASP A 43 -7.20 12.45 2.02
C ASP A 43 -6.00 13.13 1.34
N SER A 44 -5.81 12.84 0.05
CA SER A 44 -4.67 13.35 -0.72
C SER A 44 -4.85 13.08 -2.23
N THR A 45 -3.81 13.37 -3.00
CA THR A 45 -3.72 13.04 -4.43
C THR A 45 -3.57 11.53 -4.67
N GLY A 46 -3.84 11.04 -5.89
CA GLY A 46 -3.88 9.61 -6.20
C GLY A 46 -2.59 8.85 -5.84
N TRP A 47 -1.41 9.35 -6.24
CA TRP A 47 -0.14 8.69 -5.90
C TRP A 47 0.18 8.77 -4.38
N SER A 48 -0.21 9.85 -3.72
CA SER A 48 -0.02 9.99 -2.27
C SER A 48 -0.91 9.02 -1.49
N LEU A 49 -2.18 8.85 -1.90
CA LEU A 49 -3.06 7.82 -1.35
C LEU A 49 -2.45 6.42 -1.51
N ALA A 50 -1.95 6.11 -2.71
CA ALA A 50 -1.30 4.84 -3.00
C ALA A 50 -0.09 4.59 -2.09
N TRP A 51 0.73 5.62 -1.86
CA TRP A 51 1.88 5.51 -0.95
C TRP A 51 1.45 5.34 0.51
N LYS A 52 0.42 6.07 0.97
CA LYS A 52 -0.16 5.90 2.31
C LYS A 52 -0.70 4.48 2.52
N ILE A 53 -1.34 3.87 1.50
CA ILE A 53 -1.80 2.49 1.55
C ILE A 53 -0.62 1.55 1.84
N ALA A 54 0.48 1.66 1.07
CA ALA A 54 1.65 0.81 1.27
C ALA A 54 2.32 1.02 2.63
N LEU A 55 2.42 2.28 3.09
CA LEU A 55 2.97 2.60 4.42
C LEU A 55 2.11 2.01 5.55
N ARG A 56 0.77 2.16 5.49
CA ARG A 56 -0.17 1.59 6.45
C ARG A 56 -0.17 0.06 6.41
N ALA A 57 -0.06 -0.54 5.21
CA ALA A 57 0.08 -1.98 5.08
C ALA A 57 1.32 -2.51 5.80
N ARG A 58 2.45 -1.81 5.73
CA ARG A 58 3.67 -2.17 6.47
C ARG A 58 3.59 -1.93 7.98
N LEU A 59 2.67 -1.09 8.43
CA LEU A 59 2.32 -0.95 9.85
C LEU A 59 1.36 -2.04 10.33
N GLY A 60 0.81 -2.87 9.44
CA GLY A 60 -0.23 -3.87 9.78
C GLY A 60 -1.60 -3.23 10.04
N ASP A 61 -1.81 -1.98 9.62
CA ASP A 61 -3.04 -1.22 9.88
C ASP A 61 -4.10 -1.47 8.79
N ALA A 62 -4.75 -2.63 8.87
CA ALA A 62 -5.78 -3.06 7.93
C ALA A 62 -6.97 -2.09 7.85
N ALA A 63 -7.34 -1.46 8.97
CA ALA A 63 -8.45 -0.51 9.02
C ALA A 63 -8.13 0.76 8.22
N ALA A 64 -6.93 1.32 8.39
CA ALA A 64 -6.50 2.47 7.60
C ALA A 64 -6.33 2.11 6.12
N VAL A 65 -5.79 0.93 5.80
CA VAL A 65 -5.71 0.42 4.40
C VAL A 65 -7.09 0.39 3.77
N SER A 66 -8.12 -0.14 4.46
CA SER A 66 -9.50 -0.15 3.99
C SER A 66 -10.03 1.26 3.71
N CYS A 67 -9.85 2.21 4.63
CA CYS A 67 -10.25 3.61 4.44
C CYS A 67 -9.56 4.25 3.23
N LEU A 68 -8.25 4.08 3.11
CA LEU A 68 -7.44 4.65 2.02
C LEU A 68 -7.79 4.04 0.66
N LEU A 69 -8.10 2.74 0.59
CA LEU A 69 -8.57 2.09 -0.64
C LEU A 69 -9.89 2.70 -1.11
N ARG A 70 -10.84 2.96 -0.20
CA ARG A 70 -12.10 3.66 -0.54
C ARG A 70 -11.85 5.06 -1.08
N LEU A 71 -10.92 5.81 -0.50
CA LEU A 71 -10.53 7.13 -1.00
C LEU A 71 -9.85 7.05 -2.38
N ALA A 72 -8.95 6.07 -2.57
CA ALA A 72 -8.21 5.91 -3.82
C ALA A 72 -9.09 5.44 -4.98
N THR A 73 -10.17 4.70 -4.70
CA THR A 73 -11.09 4.17 -5.72
C THR A 73 -12.40 4.94 -5.86
N ARG A 74 -12.62 6.00 -5.09
CA ARG A 74 -13.79 6.88 -5.27
C ARG A 74 -13.79 7.51 -6.66
N ALA A 75 -14.96 7.96 -7.15
CA ALA A 75 -15.03 8.73 -8.38
C ALA A 75 -14.23 10.05 -8.24
N ALA A 76 -13.34 10.32 -9.19
CA ALA A 76 -12.61 11.58 -9.24
C ALA A 76 -13.57 12.72 -9.60
N SER A 77 -13.51 13.84 -8.85
CA SER A 77 -14.28 15.03 -9.15
C SER A 77 -13.43 16.05 -9.92
N PRO A 78 -13.89 16.56 -11.05
CA PRO A 78 -13.21 17.65 -11.76
C PRO A 78 -13.07 18.92 -10.91
N GLU A 79 -13.98 19.13 -9.95
CA GLU A 79 -14.04 20.29 -9.06
C GLU A 79 -13.32 20.05 -7.72
N GLY A 80 -12.83 18.83 -7.48
CA GLY A 80 -12.37 18.34 -6.19
C GLY A 80 -11.00 18.83 -5.72
N GLY A 81 -10.37 19.81 -6.36
CA GLY A 81 -9.02 20.25 -6.00
C GLY A 81 -8.00 19.11 -6.16
N HIS A 82 -6.97 19.07 -5.31
CA HIS A 82 -5.92 18.03 -5.32
C HIS A 82 -6.36 16.75 -4.60
N ARG A 83 -7.53 16.21 -4.95
CA ARG A 83 -8.05 14.97 -4.37
C ARG A 83 -7.92 13.79 -5.34
N GLY A 84 -7.35 12.69 -4.85
CA GLY A 84 -7.27 11.44 -5.56
C GLY A 84 -8.64 10.78 -5.76
N GLY A 85 -8.65 9.74 -6.57
CA GLY A 85 -9.80 8.96 -6.99
C GLY A 85 -9.54 8.41 -8.38
N LEU A 86 -10.54 7.78 -8.99
CA LEU A 86 -10.45 7.23 -10.34
C LEU A 86 -11.37 7.98 -11.29
N TYR A 87 -10.85 8.35 -12.45
CA TYR A 87 -11.65 8.80 -13.57
C TYR A 87 -12.50 7.63 -14.14
N PRO A 88 -13.52 7.88 -14.99
CA PRO A 88 -14.35 6.82 -15.58
C PRO A 88 -13.56 5.75 -16.37
N ASN A 89 -12.36 6.09 -16.86
CA ASN A 89 -11.43 5.16 -17.52
C ASN A 89 -10.47 4.45 -16.56
N LEU A 90 -10.73 4.53 -15.25
CA LEU A 90 -9.93 3.97 -14.16
C LEU A 90 -8.53 4.57 -13.99
N PHE A 91 -8.21 5.68 -14.63
CA PHE A 91 -6.96 6.39 -14.39
C PHE A 91 -7.01 7.16 -13.08
N ALA A 92 -5.90 7.10 -12.34
CA ALA A 92 -5.78 7.78 -11.06
C ALA A 92 -5.70 9.31 -11.24
N SER A 93 -6.47 10.01 -10.42
CA SER A 93 -6.51 11.47 -10.40
C SER A 93 -5.46 12.05 -9.44
N HIS A 94 -4.78 13.07 -9.93
CA HIS A 94 -3.96 13.94 -9.08
C HIS A 94 -4.66 15.28 -8.78
N PRO A 95 -5.44 15.99 -9.59
CA PRO A 95 -5.60 16.22 -11.03
C PRO A 95 -4.42 17.00 -11.65
N PRO A 96 -4.08 16.81 -12.96
CA PRO A 96 -4.69 15.86 -13.90
C PRO A 96 -4.27 14.41 -13.59
N TYR A 97 -4.55 13.49 -14.53
CA TYR A 97 -4.13 12.09 -14.46
C TYR A 97 -2.62 11.91 -14.26
N GLN A 98 -2.25 10.99 -13.37
CA GLN A 98 -0.87 10.55 -13.17
C GLN A 98 -0.82 9.02 -13.01
N ILE A 99 -0.05 8.34 -13.88
CA ILE A 99 0.04 6.87 -13.94
C ILE A 99 0.64 6.25 -12.68
N ASP A 100 1.50 6.99 -11.98
CA ASP A 100 2.12 6.57 -10.72
C ASP A 100 1.08 6.25 -9.63
N GLY A 101 -0.06 6.94 -9.63
CA GLY A 101 -1.19 6.62 -8.76
C GLY A 101 -1.76 5.23 -9.04
N ASN A 102 -1.87 4.82 -10.31
CA ASN A 102 -2.35 3.49 -10.68
C ASN A 102 -1.38 2.38 -10.26
N PHE A 103 -0.10 2.54 -10.58
CA PHE A 103 0.92 1.54 -10.20
C PHE A 103 1.09 1.47 -8.69
N GLY A 104 1.08 2.62 -8.02
CA GLY A 104 1.19 2.67 -6.56
C GLY A 104 0.00 2.04 -5.86
N LEU A 105 -1.23 2.18 -6.39
CA LEU A 105 -2.43 1.52 -5.85
C LEU A 105 -2.28 -0.01 -5.89
N VAL A 106 -1.82 -0.56 -7.02
CA VAL A 106 -1.54 -2.01 -7.12
C VAL A 106 -0.46 -2.43 -6.12
N SER A 107 0.63 -1.67 -6.03
CA SER A 107 1.70 -1.95 -5.05
C SER A 107 1.19 -1.92 -3.61
N GLY A 108 0.34 -0.95 -3.26
CA GLY A 108 -0.26 -0.86 -1.93
C GLY A 108 -1.15 -2.06 -1.58
N VAL A 109 -1.96 -2.53 -2.54
CA VAL A 109 -2.77 -3.74 -2.37
C VAL A 109 -1.87 -4.97 -2.19
N LEU A 110 -0.80 -5.09 -2.97
CA LEU A 110 0.16 -6.20 -2.83
C LEU A 110 0.85 -6.18 -1.47
N GLU A 111 1.23 -5.03 -0.93
CA GLU A 111 1.80 -4.90 0.42
C GLU A 111 0.80 -5.29 1.52
N ALA A 112 -0.50 -5.10 1.30
CA ALA A 112 -1.53 -5.56 2.24
C ALA A 112 -1.74 -7.09 2.20
N LEU A 113 -1.46 -7.73 1.05
CA LEU A 113 -1.63 -9.18 0.84
C LEU A 113 -0.36 -9.97 1.20
N VAL A 114 0.81 -9.50 0.75
CA VAL A 114 2.07 -10.24 0.90
C VAL A 114 3.23 -9.26 1.04
N GLN A 115 4.02 -9.41 2.11
CA GLN A 115 5.25 -8.66 2.28
C GLN A 115 6.46 -9.59 2.27
N SER A 116 7.50 -9.20 1.54
CA SER A 116 8.78 -9.91 1.45
C SER A 116 9.97 -8.94 1.41
N HIS A 117 9.79 -7.75 1.97
CA HIS A 117 10.83 -6.73 2.01
C HIS A 117 11.93 -7.04 3.03
N ARG A 118 11.61 -7.79 4.08
CA ARG A 118 12.59 -8.22 5.10
C ARG A 118 13.29 -9.51 4.64
N PRO A 119 14.64 -9.58 4.69
CA PRO A 119 15.37 -10.78 4.29
C PRO A 119 14.92 -12.03 5.06
N GLY A 120 14.68 -13.13 4.34
CA GLY A 120 14.34 -14.43 4.92
C GLY A 120 12.92 -14.54 5.46
N ARG A 121 12.05 -13.57 5.22
CA ARG A 121 10.68 -13.53 5.74
C ARG A 121 9.67 -13.19 4.65
N ILE A 122 8.55 -13.91 4.66
CA ILE A 122 7.36 -13.61 3.87
C ILE A 122 6.18 -13.53 4.84
N ASP A 123 5.55 -12.37 4.92
CA ASP A 123 4.34 -12.15 5.70
C ASP A 123 3.12 -12.28 4.80
N LEU A 124 2.15 -13.10 5.21
CA LEU A 124 0.91 -13.33 4.48
C LEU A 124 -0.21 -12.55 5.15
N LEU A 125 -1.00 -11.82 4.35
CA LEU A 125 -2.16 -11.02 4.78
C LEU A 125 -1.88 -10.04 5.93
N PRO A 126 -0.71 -9.34 5.95
CA PRO A 126 -0.29 -8.56 7.11
C PRO A 126 -1.23 -7.39 7.42
N ALA A 127 -1.97 -6.89 6.42
CA ALA A 127 -2.90 -5.76 6.58
C ALA A 127 -4.14 -5.93 5.69
N LEU A 128 -4.70 -7.14 5.64
CA LEU A 128 -5.85 -7.45 4.80
C LEU A 128 -7.10 -6.69 5.28
N PRO A 129 -7.72 -5.82 4.43
CA PRO A 129 -8.99 -5.19 4.77
C PRO A 129 -10.09 -6.22 5.04
N ALA A 130 -10.95 -5.95 6.03
CA ALA A 130 -12.02 -6.88 6.43
C ALA A 130 -12.99 -7.22 5.27
N GLU A 131 -13.23 -6.28 4.37
CA GLU A 131 -14.05 -6.48 3.17
C GLU A 131 -13.43 -7.43 2.14
N MET A 132 -12.13 -7.74 2.28
CA MET A 132 -11.42 -8.73 1.47
C MET A 132 -11.24 -10.06 2.22
N GLY A 133 -12.04 -10.35 3.23
CA GLY A 133 -11.89 -11.48 4.16
C GLY A 133 -11.87 -12.87 3.51
N THR A 134 -12.32 -13.01 2.27
CA THR A 134 -12.23 -14.26 1.49
C THR A 134 -11.72 -13.93 0.09
N GLY A 135 -10.74 -14.69 -0.39
CA GLY A 135 -10.17 -14.45 -1.70
C GLY A 135 -9.06 -15.40 -2.10
N ARG A 136 -8.47 -15.10 -3.23
CA ARG A 136 -7.32 -15.83 -3.76
C ARG A 136 -6.44 -14.96 -4.64
N VAL A 137 -5.14 -15.23 -4.63
CA VAL A 137 -4.17 -14.62 -5.54
C VAL A 137 -3.25 -15.70 -6.10
N ARG A 138 -2.80 -15.52 -7.33
CA ARG A 138 -1.96 -16.49 -8.02
C ARG A 138 -0.76 -15.81 -8.65
N GLY A 139 0.39 -16.49 -8.61
CA GLY A 139 1.58 -16.10 -9.32
C GLY A 139 2.28 -14.85 -8.80
N LEU A 140 2.06 -14.46 -7.53
CA LEU A 140 2.85 -13.39 -6.92
C LEU A 140 4.31 -13.82 -6.80
N ILE A 141 5.22 -12.88 -7.00
CA ILE A 141 6.65 -13.11 -6.82
C ILE A 141 7.12 -12.39 -5.55
N ALA A 142 7.44 -13.17 -4.54
CA ALA A 142 8.08 -12.70 -3.32
C ALA A 142 9.60 -12.78 -3.42
N ARG A 143 10.31 -11.96 -2.66
CA ARG A 143 11.79 -12.02 -2.59
C ARG A 143 12.23 -13.25 -1.79
N PRO A 144 13.35 -13.89 -2.18
CA PRO A 144 14.27 -13.63 -3.29
C PRO A 144 13.96 -14.40 -4.59
N GLY A 145 12.73 -14.47 -5.04
CA GLY A 145 12.34 -15.20 -6.24
C GLY A 145 11.51 -16.43 -5.90
N ILE A 146 10.54 -16.28 -5.03
CA ILE A 146 9.56 -17.31 -4.68
C ILE A 146 8.22 -16.91 -5.30
N ARG A 147 7.73 -17.74 -6.21
CA ARG A 147 6.37 -17.65 -6.71
C ARG A 147 5.42 -18.22 -5.67
N LEU A 148 4.34 -17.50 -5.37
CA LEU A 148 3.35 -17.97 -4.44
C LEU A 148 1.92 -17.86 -5.00
N ASP A 149 1.11 -18.84 -4.62
CA ASP A 149 -0.34 -18.86 -4.78
C ASP A 149 -0.95 -18.97 -3.39
N LEU A 150 -1.91 -18.11 -3.08
CA LEU A 150 -2.54 -18.02 -1.76
C LEU A 150 -4.06 -18.01 -1.90
N ASP A 151 -4.74 -18.84 -1.13
CA ASP A 151 -6.17 -18.78 -0.85
C ASP A 151 -6.38 -18.43 0.62
N TRP A 152 -7.39 -17.63 0.91
CA TRP A 152 -7.78 -17.28 2.26
C TRP A 152 -9.29 -17.24 2.42
N CYS A 153 -9.75 -17.52 3.64
CA CYS A 153 -11.14 -17.46 4.07
C CYS A 153 -11.20 -16.91 5.49
N ASP A 154 -12.17 -16.05 5.78
CA ASP A 154 -12.29 -15.38 7.08
C ASP A 154 -11.00 -14.69 7.55
N SER A 155 -10.30 -14.08 6.58
CA SER A 155 -9.00 -13.38 6.76
C SER A 155 -7.83 -14.29 7.18
N GLU A 156 -7.98 -15.60 7.11
CA GLU A 156 -6.95 -16.57 7.45
C GLU A 156 -6.49 -17.35 6.21
N PRO A 157 -5.18 -17.57 6.02
CA PRO A 157 -4.66 -18.41 4.94
C PRO A 157 -5.21 -19.86 5.07
N VAL A 158 -5.82 -20.37 3.98
CA VAL A 158 -6.35 -21.76 3.93
C VAL A 158 -5.57 -22.64 2.97
N ALA A 159 -4.91 -22.08 1.96
CA ALA A 159 -4.00 -22.81 1.09
C ALA A 159 -2.85 -21.91 0.63
N LEU A 160 -1.64 -22.47 0.60
CA LEU A 160 -0.45 -21.79 0.15
C LEU A 160 0.39 -22.74 -0.71
N THR A 161 0.75 -22.30 -1.91
CA THR A 161 1.73 -22.98 -2.77
C THR A 161 2.93 -22.07 -2.93
N LEU A 162 4.13 -22.60 -2.71
CA LEU A 162 5.39 -21.91 -2.90
C LEU A 162 6.24 -22.66 -3.94
N GLU A 163 6.78 -21.94 -4.91
CA GLU A 163 7.65 -22.45 -5.94
C GLU A 163 8.87 -21.54 -6.10
N ALA A 164 10.07 -22.10 -6.02
CA ALA A 164 11.29 -21.36 -6.31
C ALA A 164 11.36 -21.02 -7.81
N VAL A 165 11.45 -19.74 -8.14
CA VAL A 165 11.68 -19.30 -9.53
C VAL A 165 13.13 -19.56 -9.87
N LYS A 166 13.36 -20.51 -10.79
CA LYS A 166 14.71 -20.79 -11.29
C LYS A 166 15.27 -19.56 -12.00
N PRO A 167 16.53 -19.16 -11.74
CA PRO A 167 17.17 -18.14 -12.55
C PRO A 167 17.11 -18.56 -14.03
N SER A 168 16.66 -17.65 -14.91
CA SER A 168 16.78 -17.87 -16.33
C SER A 168 18.27 -17.93 -16.67
N THR A 169 18.75 -19.09 -17.12
CA THR A 169 20.07 -19.19 -17.74
C THR A 169 19.94 -18.53 -19.11
N ALA A 170 20.34 -17.24 -19.20
CA ALA A 170 20.51 -16.56 -20.48
C ALA A 170 21.82 -17.01 -21.12
#